data_07b297dd898f6b774f92f89bae2576b0
#
_entry.id   07b297dd898f6b774f92f89bae2576b0
#
_cell.length_a   1.000
_cell.length_b   1.000
_cell.length_c   1.000
_cell.angle_alpha   90.00
_cell.angle_beta   90.00
_cell.angle_gamma   90.00
#
_symmetry.space_group_name_H-M   'P 1'
#
loop_
_entity.id
_entity.type
_entity.pdbx_description
1 polymer ?
#
loop_
_entity_poly.entity_id
_entity_poly.type
_entity_poly.pdbx_seq_one_letter_code
_entity_poly.pdbx_strand_id
1 'polypeptide(L)'
;MAATHVSPFRVSRSDDGRVVRLMLSGELDMATAASLELELQSAEAAQPPVLVLDLGELEFMGVSGLRSILDAARRARRDGRHFVVTNPVPHISRLFELTAIDQSVELLRGPLTLTPA
;
A
#
# COMPACT_ATOMS: atom_id res chain seq x y z
N MET A 1 13.42 -31.98 2.86
CA MET A 1 13.79 -30.70 2.23
C MET A 1 12.81 -29.62 2.68
N ALA A 2 13.29 -28.68 3.43
CA ALA A 2 12.45 -27.61 3.87
C ALA A 2 12.23 -26.65 2.70
N ALA A 3 11.04 -26.66 2.16
CA ALA A 3 10.67 -25.65 1.20
C ALA A 3 10.58 -24.32 1.95
N THR A 4 11.41 -23.38 1.59
CA THR A 4 11.26 -22.04 2.09
C THR A 4 9.96 -21.52 1.50
N HIS A 5 8.96 -21.35 2.35
CA HIS A 5 7.71 -20.77 1.91
C HIS A 5 7.91 -19.28 1.67
N VAL A 6 8.13 -18.92 0.41
CA VAL A 6 8.04 -17.54 0.00
C VAL A 6 6.62 -17.36 -0.47
N SER A 7 5.83 -16.60 0.27
CA SER A 7 4.46 -16.29 -0.15
C SER A 7 4.51 -15.40 -1.38
N PRO A 8 3.87 -15.79 -2.49
CA PRO A 8 3.88 -14.96 -3.68
C PRO A 8 3.21 -13.61 -3.39
N PHE A 9 3.75 -12.58 -4.01
CA PHE A 9 3.14 -11.26 -3.91
C PHE A 9 1.81 -11.24 -4.66
N ARG A 10 0.77 -10.75 -4.01
CA ARG A 10 -0.56 -10.63 -4.60
C ARG A 10 -1.17 -9.29 -4.24
N VAL A 11 -1.99 -8.80 -5.13
CA VAL A 11 -2.79 -7.60 -4.90
C VAL A 11 -4.24 -7.94 -5.18
N SER A 12 -5.10 -7.70 -4.20
CA SER A 12 -6.56 -7.79 -4.37
C SER A 12 -7.12 -6.38 -4.41
N ARG A 13 -8.07 -6.14 -5.27
CA ARG A 13 -8.68 -4.82 -5.43
C ARG A 13 -10.15 -4.86 -5.08
N SER A 14 -10.58 -3.84 -4.34
CA SER A 14 -11.99 -3.60 -4.06
C SER A 14 -12.28 -2.15 -4.42
N ASP A 15 -13.41 -1.89 -5.05
CA ASP A 15 -13.73 -0.58 -5.59
C ASP A 15 -15.22 -0.31 -5.39
N ASP A 16 -15.56 0.73 -4.65
CA ASP A 16 -16.95 1.16 -4.44
C ASP A 16 -17.27 2.47 -5.14
N GLY A 17 -16.41 2.90 -6.06
CA GLY A 17 -16.57 4.15 -6.82
C GLY A 17 -15.96 5.37 -6.16
N ARG A 18 -15.82 5.39 -4.84
CA ARG A 18 -15.20 6.50 -4.10
C ARG A 18 -13.87 6.09 -3.48
N VAL A 19 -13.79 4.85 -3.04
CA VAL A 19 -12.61 4.30 -2.39
C VAL A 19 -12.16 3.10 -3.20
N VAL A 20 -10.93 3.15 -3.66
CA VAL A 20 -10.27 1.96 -4.20
C VAL A 20 -9.33 1.46 -3.13
N ARG A 21 -9.48 0.19 -2.77
CA ARG A 21 -8.62 -0.46 -1.80
C ARG A 21 -7.79 -1.53 -2.49
N LEU A 22 -6.49 -1.45 -2.31
CA LEU A 22 -5.56 -2.48 -2.76
C LEU A 22 -5.05 -3.20 -1.52
N MET A 23 -5.32 -4.50 -1.44
CA MET A 23 -4.84 -5.33 -0.33
C MET A 23 -3.65 -6.12 -0.83
N LEU A 24 -2.49 -5.89 -0.19
CA LEU A 24 -1.24 -6.53 -0.56
C LEU A 24 -0.96 -7.71 0.35
N SER A 25 -0.47 -8.79 -0.23
CA SER A 25 -0.02 -9.95 0.54
C SER A 25 1.31 -10.47 0.00
N GLY A 26 2.01 -11.22 0.82
CA GLY A 26 3.28 -11.83 0.46
C GLY A 26 4.46 -10.91 0.66
N GLU A 27 5.41 -10.94 -0.25
CA GLU A 27 6.65 -10.18 -0.13
C GLU A 27 6.77 -9.15 -1.24
N LEU A 28 6.95 -7.91 -0.84
CA LEU A 28 7.14 -6.80 -1.77
C LEU A 28 8.62 -6.43 -1.80
N ASP A 29 9.28 -6.79 -2.88
CA ASP A 29 10.70 -6.57 -3.07
C ASP A 29 10.97 -5.97 -4.45
N MET A 30 12.24 -5.95 -4.86
CA MET A 30 12.61 -5.39 -6.15
C MET A 30 11.94 -6.13 -7.32
N ALA A 31 11.75 -7.44 -7.21
CA ALA A 31 11.15 -8.23 -8.28
C ALA A 31 9.64 -7.99 -8.41
N THR A 32 8.96 -7.63 -7.32
CA THR A 32 7.50 -7.45 -7.31
C THR A 32 7.06 -6.00 -7.30
N ALA A 33 7.98 -5.06 -7.11
CA ALA A 33 7.64 -3.63 -7.08
C ALA A 33 6.99 -3.15 -8.39
N ALA A 34 7.39 -3.70 -9.53
CA ALA A 34 6.80 -3.34 -10.82
C ALA A 34 5.33 -3.75 -10.88
N SER A 35 4.99 -4.91 -10.31
CA SER A 35 3.59 -5.36 -10.24
C SER A 35 2.75 -4.41 -9.39
N LEU A 36 3.29 -3.99 -8.26
CA LEU A 36 2.61 -2.99 -7.43
C LEU A 36 2.41 -1.69 -8.18
N GLU A 37 3.42 -1.22 -8.88
CA GLU A 37 3.34 0.03 -9.62
C GLU A 37 2.25 0.00 -10.68
N LEU A 38 2.11 -1.12 -11.40
CA LEU A 38 1.03 -1.30 -12.38
C LEU A 38 -0.35 -1.26 -11.73
N GLU A 39 -0.49 -1.90 -10.57
CA GLU A 39 -1.76 -1.89 -9.84
C GLU A 39 -2.09 -0.50 -9.31
N LEU A 40 -1.10 0.22 -8.82
CA LEU A 40 -1.28 1.59 -8.35
C LEU A 40 -1.72 2.50 -9.51
N GLN A 41 -1.05 2.41 -10.65
CA GLN A 41 -1.40 3.21 -11.83
C GLN A 41 -2.80 2.89 -12.33
N SER A 42 -3.18 1.62 -12.35
CA SER A 42 -4.51 1.21 -12.74
C SER A 42 -5.58 1.79 -11.80
N ALA A 43 -5.31 1.74 -10.50
CA ALA A 43 -6.22 2.32 -9.51
C ALA A 43 -6.31 3.85 -9.66
N GLU A 44 -5.18 4.50 -9.86
CA GLU A 44 -5.11 5.95 -10.04
C GLU A 44 -5.84 6.42 -11.30
N ALA A 45 -5.83 5.60 -12.36
CA ALA A 45 -6.51 5.91 -13.60
C ALA A 45 -8.03 6.03 -13.44
N ALA A 46 -8.59 5.36 -12.44
CA ALA A 46 -10.00 5.48 -12.11
C ALA A 46 -10.33 6.78 -11.36
N GLN A 47 -9.32 7.55 -10.98
CA GLN A 47 -9.43 8.83 -10.29
C GLN A 47 -10.28 8.76 -9.01
N PRO A 48 -10.02 7.79 -8.12
CA PRO A 48 -10.78 7.70 -6.89
C PRO A 48 -10.41 8.86 -5.96
N PRO A 49 -11.39 9.42 -5.22
CA PRO A 49 -11.07 10.41 -4.19
C PRO A 49 -10.17 9.85 -3.09
N VAL A 50 -10.27 8.55 -2.82
CA VAL A 50 -9.50 7.88 -1.78
C VAL A 50 -8.90 6.59 -2.32
N LEU A 51 -7.61 6.42 -2.15
CA LEU A 51 -6.89 5.19 -2.46
C LEU A 51 -6.32 4.63 -1.17
N VAL A 52 -6.72 3.42 -0.82
CA VAL A 52 -6.28 2.74 0.40
C VAL A 52 -5.34 1.61 0.02
N LEU A 53 -4.20 1.57 0.67
CA LEU A 53 -3.24 0.48 0.54
C LEU A 53 -3.21 -0.28 1.85
N ASP A 54 -3.78 -1.48 1.85
CA ASP A 54 -3.88 -2.31 3.05
C ASP A 54 -2.70 -3.28 3.08
N LEU A 55 -1.87 -3.16 4.11
CA LEU A 55 -0.65 -3.95 4.28
C LEU A 55 -0.79 -5.04 5.32
N GLY A 56 -2.03 -5.35 5.74
CA GLY A 56 -2.26 -6.31 6.83
C GLY A 56 -1.75 -7.72 6.54
N GLU A 57 -1.71 -8.11 5.28
CA GLU A 57 -1.24 -9.43 4.87
C GLU A 57 0.16 -9.39 4.26
N LEU A 58 0.80 -8.24 4.23
CA LEU A 58 2.14 -8.11 3.67
C LEU A 58 3.17 -8.58 4.70
N GLU A 59 4.01 -9.54 4.33
CA GLU A 59 4.96 -10.18 5.23
C GLU A 59 6.32 -9.50 5.22
N PHE A 60 6.70 -8.90 4.08
CA PHE A 60 7.99 -8.27 3.90
C PHE A 60 7.87 -7.12 2.92
N MET A 61 8.62 -6.04 3.19
CA MET A 61 8.74 -4.93 2.25
C MET A 61 10.18 -4.44 2.21
N GLY A 62 10.76 -4.47 1.01
CA GLY A 62 12.07 -3.92 0.77
C GLY A 62 12.01 -2.45 0.37
N VAL A 63 13.18 -1.88 0.12
CA VAL A 63 13.33 -0.45 -0.25
C VAL A 63 12.57 -0.11 -1.53
N SER A 64 12.55 -1.02 -2.50
CA SER A 64 11.83 -0.78 -3.77
C SER A 64 10.33 -0.61 -3.55
N GLY A 65 9.74 -1.43 -2.68
CA GLY A 65 8.34 -1.31 -2.33
C GLY A 65 8.04 -0.01 -1.59
N LEU A 66 8.90 0.33 -0.66
CA LEU A 66 8.78 1.57 0.08
C LEU A 66 8.81 2.78 -0.86
N ARG A 67 9.71 2.76 -1.85
CA ARG A 67 9.82 3.81 -2.85
C ARG A 67 8.55 3.91 -3.70
N SER A 68 7.99 2.79 -4.12
CA SER A 68 6.74 2.78 -4.88
C SER A 68 5.60 3.40 -4.10
N ILE A 69 5.51 3.11 -2.80
CA ILE A 69 4.48 3.70 -1.94
C ILE A 69 4.70 5.21 -1.79
N LEU A 70 5.94 5.64 -1.60
CA LEU A 70 6.26 7.06 -1.49
C LEU A 70 5.90 7.80 -2.79
N ASP A 71 6.22 7.23 -3.94
CA ASP A 71 5.91 7.83 -5.23
C ASP A 71 4.39 7.95 -5.42
N ALA A 72 3.63 6.93 -5.01
CA ALA A 72 2.16 6.98 -5.04
C ALA A 72 1.61 8.08 -4.13
N ALA A 73 2.22 8.27 -2.96
CA ALA A 73 1.83 9.35 -2.05
C ALA A 73 2.06 10.72 -2.68
N ARG A 74 3.17 10.89 -3.38
CA ARG A 74 3.49 12.14 -4.07
C ARG A 74 2.50 12.42 -5.20
N ARG A 75 2.16 11.39 -5.98
CA ARG A 75 1.16 11.53 -7.04
C ARG A 75 -0.21 11.88 -6.47
N ALA A 76 -0.59 11.27 -5.36
CA ALA A 76 -1.85 11.55 -4.69
C ALA A 76 -1.93 13.01 -4.25
N ARG A 77 -0.85 13.52 -3.66
CA ARG A 77 -0.79 14.92 -3.24
C ARG A 77 -0.95 15.86 -4.43
N ARG A 78 -0.26 15.56 -5.53
CA ARG A 78 -0.35 16.35 -6.76
C ARG A 78 -1.77 16.34 -7.33
N ASP A 79 -2.45 15.20 -7.26
CA ASP A 79 -3.76 15.00 -7.86
C ASP A 79 -4.93 15.30 -6.90
N GLY A 80 -4.63 15.71 -5.67
CA GLY A 80 -5.67 16.01 -4.68
C GLY A 80 -6.39 14.77 -4.16
N ARG A 81 -5.75 13.62 -4.18
CA ARG A 81 -6.31 12.35 -3.73
C ARG A 81 -5.82 12.04 -2.33
N HIS A 82 -6.70 11.49 -1.50
CA HIS A 82 -6.28 10.91 -0.23
C HIS A 82 -5.63 9.55 -0.47
N PHE A 83 -4.43 9.39 0.03
CA PHE A 83 -3.70 8.12 -0.04
C PHE A 83 -3.45 7.65 1.38
N VAL A 84 -4.04 6.51 1.73
CA VAL A 84 -4.05 6.00 3.08
C VAL A 84 -3.42 4.62 3.10
N VAL A 85 -2.47 4.41 4.01
CA VAL A 85 -1.87 3.08 4.24
C VAL A 85 -2.43 2.54 5.54
N THR A 86 -2.97 1.32 5.50
CA THR A 86 -3.62 0.72 6.65
C THR A 86 -2.96 -0.58 7.06
N ASN A 87 -3.06 -0.89 8.35
CA ASN A 87 -2.70 -2.18 8.95
C ASN A 87 -1.28 -2.68 8.69
N PRO A 88 -0.24 -1.82 8.64
CA PRO A 88 1.10 -2.36 8.48
C PRO A 88 1.45 -3.23 9.67
N VAL A 89 2.01 -4.42 9.41
CA VAL A 89 2.52 -5.26 10.49
C VAL A 89 3.66 -4.52 11.20
N PRO A 90 3.98 -4.88 12.48
CA PRO A 90 4.88 -4.06 13.30
C PRO A 90 6.22 -3.71 12.66
N HIS A 91 6.89 -4.67 12.00
CA HIS A 91 8.19 -4.40 11.40
C HIS A 91 8.10 -3.48 10.18
N ILE A 92 6.99 -3.52 9.46
CA ILE A 92 6.75 -2.61 8.33
C ILE A 92 6.38 -1.22 8.84
N SER A 93 5.55 -1.15 9.87
CA SER A 93 5.21 0.10 10.54
C SER A 93 6.48 0.82 11.02
N ARG A 94 7.41 0.06 11.60
CA ARG A 94 8.69 0.59 12.06
C ARG A 94 9.53 1.13 10.91
N LEU A 95 9.48 0.47 9.76
CA LEU A 95 10.19 0.93 8.57
C LEU A 95 9.68 2.30 8.12
N PHE A 96 8.37 2.52 8.15
CA PHE A 96 7.79 3.83 7.85
C PHE A 96 8.27 4.89 8.85
N GLU A 97 8.31 4.55 10.13
CA GLU A 97 8.75 5.48 11.17
C GLU A 97 10.22 5.86 10.97
N LEU A 98 11.09 4.87 10.71
CA LEU A 98 12.52 5.09 10.56
C LEU A 98 12.88 5.91 9.32
N THR A 99 12.06 5.85 8.30
CA THR A 99 12.31 6.57 7.04
C THR A 99 11.55 7.88 6.94
N ALA A 100 10.78 8.23 7.96
CA ALA A 100 9.92 9.41 8.00
C ALA A 100 8.90 9.47 6.85
N ILE A 101 8.62 8.34 6.22
CA ILE A 101 7.63 8.25 5.15
C ILE A 101 6.23 8.50 5.69
N ASP A 102 6.00 8.19 6.96
CA ASP A 102 4.73 8.44 7.65
C ASP A 102 4.33 9.92 7.62
N GLN A 103 5.27 10.82 7.38
CA GLN A 103 4.96 12.24 7.19
C GLN A 103 4.38 12.54 5.80
N SER A 104 4.60 11.65 4.84
CA SER A 104 4.14 11.82 3.46
C SER A 104 2.90 11.02 3.14
N VAL A 105 2.58 10.01 3.96
CA VAL A 105 1.40 9.16 3.80
C VAL A 105 0.58 9.21 5.06
N GLU A 106 -0.73 9.11 4.89
CA GLU A 106 -1.64 8.96 6.02
C GLU A 106 -1.61 7.50 6.44
N LEU A 107 -1.03 7.23 7.61
CA LEU A 107 -0.84 5.89 8.12
C LEU A 107 -1.87 5.60 9.20
N LEU A 108 -2.71 4.60 8.97
CA LEU A 108 -3.70 4.17 9.94
C LEU A 108 -3.36 2.78 10.46
N ARG A 109 -3.37 2.64 11.77
CA ARG A 109 -3.14 1.38 12.46
C ARG A 109 -4.49 0.83 12.92
N GLY A 110 -4.75 -0.41 12.57
CA GLY A 110 -6.02 -1.04 12.83
C GLY A 110 -6.97 -0.93 11.64
N PRO A 111 -8.15 -1.55 11.73
CA PRO A 111 -9.07 -1.56 10.60
C PRO A 111 -9.59 -0.17 10.29
N LEU A 112 -9.57 0.15 9.01
CA LEU A 112 -10.14 1.41 8.54
C LEU A 112 -11.66 1.31 8.58
N THR A 113 -12.27 2.12 9.44
CA THR A 113 -13.71 2.24 9.48
C THR A 113 -14.07 3.54 8.78
N LEU A 114 -14.57 3.44 7.56
CA LEU A 114 -15.13 4.60 6.88
C LEU A 114 -16.55 4.75 7.33
N THR A 115 -16.75 5.60 8.32
CA THR A 115 -18.10 5.99 8.70
C THR A 115 -18.53 7.12 7.78
N PRO A 116 -19.65 6.98 7.10
CA PRO A 116 -20.21 8.14 6.41
C PRO A 116 -20.53 9.20 7.47
N ALA A 117 -20.03 10.36 7.22
CA ALA A 117 -20.33 11.50 8.10
C ALA A 117 -21.80 11.83 8.08
#